data_2fe581733b878f41e63911170fafbff0
#
_entry.id   2fe581733b878f41e63911170fafbff0
#
_cell.length_a   1.000
_cell.length_b   1.000
_cell.length_c   1.000
_cell.angle_alpha   90.00
_cell.angle_beta   90.00
_cell.angle_gamma   90.00
#
_symmetry.space_group_name_H-M   'P 1'
#
loop_
_entity.id
_entity.type
_entity.pdbx_description
1 polymer ?
#
loop_
_entity_poly.entity_id
_entity_poly.type
_entity_poly.pdbx_seq_one_letter_code
_entity_poly.pdbx_strand_id
1 'polypeptide(L)'
;MENLLAMPVRPIEVMIAKIVPYIAIGYVQVVLTMAISSAAFDLPVRGSLFLLIVALGLFIASNLALGFTFSTIASSQMQAMQMAQFTLLPSILLSGFMFPFYGMPKWAQWTGEIFPTTHALRVVRGILLKGNGAAEILPELWPIAAFTLVVGAIAIWAYRETLD
;
A
#
# COMPACT_ATOMS: atom_id res chain seq x y z
N MET A 1 34.27 -10.86 -0.67
CA MET A 1 32.90 -10.53 -1.04
C MET A 1 32.22 -11.59 -1.95
N GLU A 2 32.93 -12.61 -2.38
CA GLU A 2 32.42 -13.63 -3.29
C GLU A 2 31.53 -14.71 -2.65
N ASN A 3 31.53 -14.85 -1.33
CA ASN A 3 30.74 -15.90 -0.66
C ASN A 3 29.24 -15.61 -0.50
N LEU A 4 28.79 -14.40 -0.82
CA LEU A 4 27.36 -14.04 -0.79
C LEU A 4 26.64 -14.33 -2.12
N LEU A 5 27.39 -14.52 -3.21
CA LEU A 5 26.86 -14.86 -4.53
C LEU A 5 26.62 -16.36 -4.72
N ALA A 6 27.08 -17.20 -3.78
CA ALA A 6 26.97 -18.65 -3.84
C ALA A 6 25.74 -19.22 -3.12
N MET A 7 24.92 -18.40 -2.46
CA MET A 7 23.67 -18.87 -1.88
C MET A 7 22.54 -18.77 -2.92
N PRO A 8 21.83 -19.89 -3.21
CA PRO A 8 20.66 -19.87 -4.09
C PRO A 8 19.47 -19.24 -3.36
N VAL A 9 19.54 -17.94 -3.12
CA VAL A 9 18.45 -17.20 -2.47
C VAL A 9 17.37 -16.93 -3.52
N ARG A 10 16.17 -17.43 -3.27
CA ARG A 10 15.05 -17.20 -4.18
C ARG A 10 14.64 -15.73 -4.19
N PRO A 11 14.29 -15.16 -5.35
CA PRO A 11 13.85 -13.75 -5.45
C PRO A 11 12.76 -13.36 -4.43
N ILE A 12 11.86 -14.28 -4.15
CA ILE A 12 10.77 -14.10 -3.18
C ILE A 12 11.28 -13.98 -1.74
N GLU A 13 12.36 -14.69 -1.38
CA GLU A 13 12.96 -14.63 -0.04
C GLU A 13 13.59 -13.26 0.21
N VAL A 14 14.27 -12.70 -0.79
CA VAL A 14 14.84 -11.35 -0.73
C VAL A 14 13.73 -10.31 -0.60
N MET A 15 12.65 -10.46 -1.36
CA MET A 15 11.50 -9.56 -1.31
C MET A 15 10.84 -9.59 0.07
N ILE A 16 10.56 -10.78 0.62
CA ILE A 16 9.96 -10.94 1.94
C ILE A 16 10.87 -10.38 3.03
N ALA A 17 12.17 -10.69 2.99
CA ALA A 17 13.14 -10.21 3.97
C ALA A 17 13.23 -8.67 4.02
N LYS A 18 13.01 -7.99 2.89
CA LYS A 18 12.94 -6.52 2.83
C LYS A 18 11.57 -5.99 3.27
N ILE A 19 10.48 -6.63 2.87
CA ILE A 19 9.12 -6.15 3.14
C ILE A 19 8.77 -6.25 4.62
N VAL A 20 9.10 -7.33 5.30
CA VAL A 20 8.73 -7.58 6.70
C VAL A 20 9.19 -6.47 7.67
N PRO A 21 10.45 -6.01 7.66
CA PRO A 21 10.88 -4.89 8.51
C PRO A 21 10.12 -3.60 8.22
N TYR A 22 9.85 -3.30 6.94
CA TYR A 22 9.11 -2.10 6.56
C TYR A 22 7.64 -2.15 6.96
N ILE A 23 7.02 -3.34 6.96
CA ILE A 23 5.66 -3.52 7.51
C ILE A 23 5.66 -3.16 9.00
N ALA A 24 6.65 -3.64 9.77
CA ALA A 24 6.76 -3.32 11.18
C ALA A 24 6.89 -1.80 11.43
N ILE A 25 7.73 -1.12 10.65
CA ILE A 25 7.87 0.34 10.69
C ILE A 25 6.55 1.02 10.32
N GLY A 26 5.86 0.53 9.29
CA GLY A 26 4.54 1.03 8.89
C GLY A 26 3.51 0.93 10.02
N TYR A 27 3.46 -0.18 10.76
CA TYR A 27 2.58 -0.32 11.90
C TYR A 27 2.93 0.62 13.06
N VAL A 28 4.22 0.81 13.35
CA VAL A 28 4.66 1.80 14.35
C VAL A 28 4.14 3.19 13.96
N GLN A 29 4.26 3.58 12.69
CA GLN A 29 3.75 4.85 12.18
C GLN A 29 2.22 4.96 12.29
N VAL A 30 1.48 3.90 11.99
CA VAL A 30 0.03 3.84 12.15
C VAL A 30 -0.37 4.04 13.61
N VAL A 31 0.27 3.32 14.55
CA VAL A 31 0.00 3.45 15.99
C VAL A 31 0.28 4.86 16.48
N LEU A 32 1.42 5.45 16.09
CA LEU A 32 1.75 6.83 16.45
C LEU A 32 0.73 7.83 15.89
N THR A 33 0.36 7.69 14.64
CA THR A 33 -0.63 8.57 14.00
C THR A 33 -2.00 8.46 14.70
N MET A 34 -2.44 7.25 15.02
CA MET A 34 -3.69 7.02 15.75
C MET A 34 -3.64 7.59 17.17
N ALA A 35 -2.54 7.40 17.89
CA ALA A 35 -2.37 7.95 19.23
C ALA A 35 -2.40 9.48 19.23
N ILE A 36 -1.70 10.11 18.29
CA ILE A 36 -1.71 11.58 18.15
C ILE A 36 -3.10 12.07 17.75
N SER A 37 -3.75 11.40 16.78
CA SER A 37 -5.09 11.79 16.32
C SER A 37 -6.15 11.66 17.40
N SER A 38 -6.10 10.62 18.22
CA SER A 38 -7.01 10.45 19.35
C SER A 38 -6.77 11.48 20.45
N ALA A 39 -5.50 11.79 20.75
CA ALA A 39 -5.16 12.76 21.78
C ALA A 39 -5.45 14.23 21.38
N ALA A 40 -5.27 14.58 20.09
CA ALA A 40 -5.41 15.94 19.60
C ALA A 40 -6.82 16.30 19.10
N PHE A 41 -7.57 15.30 18.58
CA PHE A 41 -8.83 15.50 17.88
C PHE A 41 -9.99 14.67 18.44
N ASP A 42 -9.79 13.95 19.55
CA ASP A 42 -10.79 13.02 20.12
C ASP A 42 -11.40 12.09 19.04
N LEU A 43 -10.53 11.57 18.17
CA LEU A 43 -10.96 10.75 17.03
C LEU A 43 -11.70 9.51 17.52
N PRO A 44 -13.02 9.36 17.22
CA PRO A 44 -13.77 8.21 17.65
C PRO A 44 -13.32 6.95 16.90
N VAL A 45 -12.90 5.93 17.63
CA VAL A 45 -12.66 4.60 17.08
C VAL A 45 -13.92 3.77 17.31
N ARG A 46 -14.86 3.78 16.37
CA ARG A 46 -16.16 3.11 16.49
C ARG A 46 -16.13 1.64 16.08
N GLY A 47 -15.21 1.28 15.19
CA GLY A 47 -15.10 -0.07 14.65
C GLY A 47 -13.99 -0.90 15.28
N SER A 48 -13.76 -2.09 14.71
CA SER A 48 -12.76 -3.03 15.19
C SER A 48 -11.34 -2.59 14.82
N LEU A 49 -10.49 -2.36 15.81
CA LEU A 49 -9.05 -2.12 15.63
C LEU A 49 -8.35 -3.27 14.93
N PHE A 50 -8.78 -4.51 15.17
CA PHE A 50 -8.21 -5.67 14.50
C PHE A 50 -8.42 -5.61 12.98
N LEU A 51 -9.63 -5.28 12.54
CA LEU A 51 -9.93 -5.10 11.11
C LEU A 51 -9.12 -3.95 10.49
N LEU A 52 -8.95 -2.87 11.23
CA LEU A 52 -8.12 -1.74 10.81
C LEU A 52 -6.66 -2.15 10.62
N ILE A 53 -6.09 -2.90 11.58
CA ILE A 53 -4.71 -3.40 11.50
C ILE A 53 -4.52 -4.30 10.28
N VAL A 54 -5.44 -5.24 10.05
CA VAL A 54 -5.39 -6.14 8.89
C VAL A 54 -5.47 -5.36 7.57
N ALA A 55 -6.41 -4.43 7.46
CA ALA A 55 -6.60 -3.61 6.26
C ALA A 55 -5.38 -2.72 5.96
N LEU A 56 -4.84 -2.07 6.98
CA LEU A 56 -3.64 -1.24 6.84
C LEU A 56 -2.39 -2.07 6.55
N GLY A 57 -2.28 -3.29 7.10
CA GLY A 57 -1.21 -4.22 6.75
C GLY A 57 -1.22 -4.59 5.27
N LEU A 58 -2.40 -4.88 4.73
CA LEU A 58 -2.56 -5.16 3.31
C LEU A 58 -2.22 -3.94 2.44
N PHE A 59 -2.64 -2.74 2.86
CA PHE A 59 -2.30 -1.49 2.20
C PHE A 59 -0.79 -1.18 2.25
N ILE A 60 -0.14 -1.38 3.38
CA ILE A 60 1.32 -1.22 3.52
C ILE A 60 2.03 -2.20 2.59
N ALA A 61 1.62 -3.48 2.58
CA ALA A 61 2.19 -4.50 1.72
C ALA A 61 2.04 -4.15 0.23
N SER A 62 0.89 -3.59 -0.19
CA SER A 62 0.66 -3.16 -1.58
C SER A 62 1.61 -2.05 -2.02
N ASN A 63 1.83 -1.05 -1.15
CA ASN A 63 2.77 0.05 -1.45
C ASN A 63 4.24 -0.41 -1.43
N LEU A 64 4.60 -1.33 -0.54
CA LEU A 64 5.95 -1.90 -0.51
C LEU A 64 6.22 -2.76 -1.75
N ALA A 65 5.25 -3.55 -2.21
CA ALA A 65 5.35 -4.31 -3.46
C ALA A 65 5.55 -3.38 -4.66
N LEU A 66 4.81 -2.27 -4.70
CA LEU A 66 4.95 -1.24 -5.74
C LEU A 66 6.33 -0.58 -5.71
N GLY A 67 6.79 -0.18 -4.52
CA GLY A 67 8.14 0.40 -4.33
C GLY A 67 9.26 -0.57 -4.72
N PHE A 68 9.10 -1.86 -4.41
CA PHE A 68 10.03 -2.90 -4.84
C PHE A 68 10.04 -3.05 -6.36
N THR A 69 8.88 -3.02 -7.01
CA THR A 69 8.76 -3.06 -8.46
C THR A 69 9.51 -1.89 -9.10
N PHE A 70 9.32 -0.66 -8.59
CA PHE A 70 10.05 0.50 -9.09
C PHE A 70 11.55 0.37 -8.92
N SER A 71 12.00 -0.11 -7.77
CA SER A 71 13.42 -0.35 -7.50
C SER A 71 14.05 -1.40 -8.42
N THR A 72 13.26 -2.36 -8.90
CA THR A 72 13.74 -3.43 -9.79
C THR A 72 13.81 -2.98 -11.24
N ILE A 73 12.85 -2.17 -11.69
CA ILE A 73 12.74 -1.72 -13.10
C ILE A 73 13.61 -0.48 -13.38
N ALA A 74 13.84 0.35 -12.36
CA ALA A 74 14.56 1.60 -12.53
C ALA A 74 16.07 1.38 -12.77
N SER A 75 16.61 2.05 -13.77
CA SER A 75 18.05 2.04 -14.11
C SER A 75 18.89 2.90 -13.17
N SER A 76 18.28 3.80 -12.40
CA SER A 76 18.94 4.69 -11.45
C SER A 76 18.04 5.01 -10.26
N GLN A 77 18.68 5.40 -9.15
CA GLN A 77 17.95 5.84 -7.95
C GLN A 77 17.03 7.04 -8.24
N MET A 78 17.48 7.97 -9.07
CA MET A 78 16.69 9.14 -9.49
C MET A 78 15.43 8.71 -10.23
N GLN A 79 15.53 7.75 -11.15
CA GLN A 79 14.40 7.22 -11.89
C GLN A 79 13.39 6.52 -10.96
N ALA A 80 13.87 5.70 -10.01
CA ALA A 80 12.99 5.06 -9.03
C ALA A 80 12.20 6.08 -8.20
N MET A 81 12.86 7.15 -7.76
CA MET A 81 12.22 8.25 -7.03
C MET A 81 11.18 8.98 -7.89
N GLN A 82 11.47 9.25 -9.16
CA GLN A 82 10.51 9.86 -10.07
C GLN A 82 9.29 8.99 -10.29
N MET A 83 9.46 7.68 -10.53
CA MET A 83 8.34 6.73 -10.67
C MET A 83 7.46 6.71 -9.42
N ALA A 84 8.07 6.72 -8.23
CA ALA A 84 7.34 6.79 -6.97
C ALA A 84 6.52 8.08 -6.85
N GLN A 85 7.10 9.24 -7.18
CA GLN A 85 6.41 10.53 -7.13
C GLN A 85 5.27 10.61 -8.15
N PHE A 86 5.50 10.16 -9.38
CA PHE A 86 4.47 10.13 -10.43
C PHE A 86 3.31 9.19 -10.12
N THR A 87 3.51 8.21 -9.25
CA THR A 87 2.43 7.32 -8.79
C THR A 87 1.75 7.87 -7.53
N LEU A 88 2.54 8.41 -6.60
CA LEU A 88 2.03 8.91 -5.31
C LEU A 88 1.07 10.09 -5.50
N LEU A 89 1.43 11.09 -6.31
CA LEU A 89 0.62 12.29 -6.50
C LEU A 89 -0.77 11.97 -7.08
N PRO A 90 -0.91 11.24 -8.20
CA PRO A 90 -2.23 10.84 -8.70
C PRO A 90 -3.00 9.97 -7.71
N SER A 91 -2.32 9.06 -7.00
CA SER A 91 -2.99 8.19 -6.04
C SER A 91 -3.62 8.97 -4.89
N ILE A 92 -2.99 10.02 -4.40
CA ILE A 92 -3.55 10.90 -3.36
C ILE A 92 -4.68 11.77 -3.94
N LEU A 93 -4.46 12.40 -5.09
CA LEU A 93 -5.43 13.31 -5.70
C LEU A 93 -6.73 12.62 -6.10
N LEU A 94 -6.63 11.40 -6.66
CA LEU A 94 -7.76 10.64 -7.17
C LEU A 94 -8.41 9.71 -6.12
N SER A 95 -7.81 9.58 -4.93
CA SER A 95 -8.34 8.72 -3.85
C SER A 95 -9.61 9.24 -3.19
N GLY A 96 -9.95 10.51 -3.38
CA GLY A 96 -11.01 11.16 -2.60
C GLY A 96 -10.53 11.71 -1.26
N PHE A 97 -9.21 11.84 -1.08
CA PHE A 97 -8.62 12.45 0.11
C PHE A 97 -8.76 13.97 0.08
N MET A 98 -8.29 14.61 -1.00
CA MET A 98 -8.32 16.07 -1.16
C MET A 98 -9.62 16.59 -1.77
N PHE A 99 -10.20 15.85 -2.71
CA PHE A 99 -11.44 16.22 -3.40
C PHE A 99 -12.50 15.15 -3.18
N PRO A 100 -13.80 15.52 -3.07
CA PRO A 100 -14.86 14.53 -2.97
C PRO A 100 -14.87 13.58 -4.18
N PHE A 101 -14.72 12.27 -3.95
CA PHE A 101 -14.61 11.28 -5.01
C PHE A 101 -15.77 11.32 -6.01
N TYR A 102 -17.00 11.45 -5.51
CA TYR A 102 -18.20 11.51 -6.34
C TYR A 102 -18.37 12.83 -7.11
N GLY A 103 -17.63 13.89 -6.74
CA GLY A 103 -17.58 15.15 -7.47
C GLY A 103 -16.60 15.16 -8.64
N MET A 104 -15.77 14.12 -8.78
CA MET A 104 -14.81 14.03 -9.86
C MET A 104 -15.46 13.59 -11.18
N PRO A 105 -14.87 13.95 -12.35
CA PRO A 105 -15.25 13.39 -13.64
C PRO A 105 -15.14 11.87 -13.65
N LYS A 106 -15.94 11.18 -14.46
CA LYS A 106 -15.98 9.71 -14.51
C LYS A 106 -14.64 9.05 -14.79
N TRP A 107 -13.85 9.64 -15.70
CA TRP A 107 -12.50 9.13 -16.00
C TRP A 107 -11.57 9.16 -14.77
N ALA A 108 -11.67 10.20 -13.95
CA ALA A 108 -10.88 10.34 -12.73
C ALA A 108 -11.31 9.33 -11.65
N GLN A 109 -12.63 9.08 -11.54
CA GLN A 109 -13.16 8.05 -10.66
C GLN A 109 -12.65 6.66 -11.06
N TRP A 110 -12.73 6.30 -12.34
CA TRP A 110 -12.23 5.00 -12.84
C TRP A 110 -10.73 4.83 -12.62
N THR A 111 -9.96 5.86 -12.87
CA THR A 111 -8.50 5.83 -12.60
C THR A 111 -8.23 5.72 -11.11
N GLY A 112 -9.00 6.44 -10.29
CA GLY A 112 -8.88 6.40 -8.82
C GLY A 112 -9.17 5.02 -8.22
N GLU A 113 -10.12 4.25 -8.81
CA GLU A 113 -10.43 2.88 -8.37
C GLU A 113 -9.29 1.87 -8.59
N ILE A 114 -8.32 2.17 -9.45
CA ILE A 114 -7.14 1.31 -9.65
C ILE A 114 -6.18 1.41 -8.46
N PHE A 115 -6.14 2.56 -7.79
CA PHE A 115 -5.18 2.80 -6.73
C PHE A 115 -5.63 2.20 -5.39
N PRO A 116 -4.78 1.45 -4.70
CA PRO A 116 -5.09 0.89 -3.38
C PRO A 116 -5.38 1.98 -2.33
N THR A 117 -4.87 3.19 -2.52
CA THR A 117 -5.09 4.34 -1.63
C THR A 117 -6.57 4.71 -1.53
N THR A 118 -7.33 4.64 -2.63
CA THR A 118 -8.77 4.92 -2.66
C THR A 118 -9.55 3.97 -1.75
N HIS A 119 -9.29 2.68 -1.89
CA HIS A 119 -9.94 1.64 -1.11
C HIS A 119 -9.52 1.67 0.36
N ALA A 120 -8.22 1.85 0.62
CA ALA A 120 -7.71 1.99 1.99
C ALA A 120 -8.34 3.18 2.72
N LEU A 121 -8.49 4.32 2.06
CA LEU A 121 -9.14 5.49 2.63
C LEU A 121 -10.61 5.23 2.98
N ARG A 122 -11.35 4.51 2.12
CA ARG A 122 -12.75 4.12 2.39
C ARG A 122 -12.85 3.16 3.57
N VAL A 123 -11.95 2.18 3.64
CA VAL A 123 -11.86 1.23 4.76
C VAL A 123 -11.57 1.95 6.08
N VAL A 124 -10.56 2.81 6.11
CA VAL A 124 -10.18 3.58 7.31
C VAL A 124 -11.34 4.46 7.78
N ARG A 125 -11.93 5.24 6.88
CA ARG A 125 -13.11 6.07 7.21
C ARG A 125 -14.31 5.24 7.65
N GLY A 126 -14.55 4.10 7.00
CA GLY A 126 -15.63 3.18 7.34
C GLY A 126 -15.49 2.62 8.75
N ILE A 127 -14.30 2.13 9.10
CA ILE A 127 -14.04 1.55 10.43
C ILE A 127 -14.05 2.63 11.51
N LEU A 128 -13.30 3.73 11.33
CA LEU A 128 -13.13 4.74 12.38
C LEU A 128 -14.41 5.55 12.62
N LEU A 129 -15.09 6.01 11.57
CA LEU A 129 -16.19 6.95 11.68
C LEU A 129 -17.56 6.27 11.71
N LYS A 130 -17.74 5.20 10.93
CA LYS A 130 -19.03 4.52 10.79
C LYS A 130 -19.15 3.25 11.65
N GLY A 131 -18.01 2.69 12.09
CA GLY A 131 -17.99 1.42 12.81
C GLY A 131 -18.26 0.21 11.92
N ASN A 132 -17.94 0.28 10.63
CA ASN A 132 -18.17 -0.79 9.66
C ASN A 132 -17.53 -2.11 10.13
N GLY A 133 -18.28 -3.20 9.94
CA GLY A 133 -17.83 -4.56 10.20
C GLY A 133 -17.09 -5.20 9.01
N ALA A 134 -16.70 -6.46 9.20
CA ALA A 134 -15.94 -7.20 8.17
C ALA A 134 -16.67 -7.32 6.83
N ALA A 135 -17.98 -7.56 6.86
CA ALA A 135 -18.80 -7.71 5.64
C ALA A 135 -18.85 -6.44 4.80
N GLU A 136 -18.81 -5.28 5.44
CA GLU A 136 -18.91 -3.97 4.79
C GLU A 136 -17.59 -3.50 4.20
N ILE A 137 -16.46 -3.93 4.75
CA ILE A 137 -15.13 -3.55 4.27
C ILE A 137 -14.56 -4.53 3.24
N LEU A 138 -15.05 -5.77 3.20
CA LEU A 138 -14.56 -6.81 2.28
C LEU A 138 -14.58 -6.37 0.80
N PRO A 139 -15.61 -5.67 0.30
CA PRO A 139 -15.62 -5.14 -1.07
C PRO A 139 -14.50 -4.15 -1.38
N GLU A 140 -13.92 -3.51 -0.37
CA GLU A 140 -12.80 -2.59 -0.53
C GLU A 140 -11.44 -3.27 -0.30
N LEU A 141 -11.41 -4.40 0.40
CA LEU A 141 -10.16 -5.14 0.66
C LEU A 141 -9.69 -5.96 -0.53
N TRP A 142 -10.62 -6.57 -1.29
CA TRP A 142 -10.24 -7.43 -2.41
C TRP A 142 -9.50 -6.67 -3.53
N PRO A 143 -9.84 -5.39 -3.90
CA PRO A 143 -9.07 -4.66 -4.89
C PRO A 143 -7.64 -4.38 -4.43
N ILE A 144 -7.44 -4.08 -3.13
CA ILE A 144 -6.11 -3.90 -2.55
C ILE A 144 -5.31 -5.22 -2.64
N ALA A 145 -5.95 -6.35 -2.30
CA ALA A 145 -5.31 -7.66 -2.41
C ALA A 145 -4.97 -8.02 -3.87
N ALA A 146 -5.89 -7.80 -4.80
CA ALA A 146 -5.66 -8.02 -6.22
C ALA A 146 -4.52 -7.16 -6.76
N PHE A 147 -4.49 -5.88 -6.41
CA PHE A 147 -3.40 -4.98 -6.77
C PHE A 147 -2.05 -5.48 -6.22
N THR A 148 -2.01 -5.88 -4.94
CA THR A 148 -0.81 -6.41 -4.30
C THR A 148 -0.29 -7.66 -5.01
N LEU A 149 -1.17 -8.58 -5.38
CA LEU A 149 -0.80 -9.81 -6.10
C LEU A 149 -0.27 -9.51 -7.50
N VAL A 150 -0.93 -8.62 -8.25
CA VAL A 150 -0.51 -8.25 -9.61
C VAL A 150 0.85 -7.56 -9.58
N VAL A 151 1.00 -6.54 -8.73
CA VAL A 151 2.26 -5.78 -8.63
C VAL A 151 3.38 -6.66 -8.06
N GLY A 152 3.08 -7.52 -7.07
CA GLY A 152 4.04 -8.49 -6.54
C GLY A 152 4.50 -9.51 -7.60
N ALA A 153 3.60 -9.97 -8.45
CA ALA A 153 3.95 -10.87 -9.56
C ALA A 153 4.86 -10.18 -10.58
N ILE A 154 4.56 -8.93 -10.94
CA ILE A 154 5.41 -8.11 -11.83
C ILE A 154 6.80 -7.91 -11.20
N ALA A 155 6.85 -7.61 -9.91
CA ALA A 155 8.11 -7.44 -9.20
C ALA A 155 8.99 -8.70 -9.23
N ILE A 156 8.40 -9.88 -9.01
CA ILE A 156 9.12 -11.16 -9.05
C ILE A 156 9.58 -11.46 -10.46
N TRP A 157 8.75 -11.21 -11.47
CA TRP A 157 9.09 -11.43 -12.87
C TRP A 157 10.25 -10.50 -13.31
N ALA A 158 10.15 -9.22 -13.04
CA ALA A 158 11.20 -8.25 -13.39
C ALA A 158 12.53 -8.52 -12.66
N TYR A 159 12.47 -9.02 -11.41
CA TYR A 159 13.67 -9.39 -10.66
C TYR A 159 14.43 -10.57 -11.26
N ARG A 160 13.74 -11.51 -11.91
CA ARG A 160 14.38 -12.64 -12.58
C ARG A 160 15.17 -12.21 -13.81
N GLU A 161 14.66 -11.26 -14.58
CA GLU A 161 15.34 -10.76 -15.78
C GLU A 161 16.61 -9.95 -15.48
N THR A 162 16.76 -9.42 -14.26
CA THR A 162 17.98 -8.70 -13.85
C THR A 162 19.12 -9.61 -13.41
N LEU A 163 18.88 -10.91 -13.27
CA LEU A 163 19.88 -11.91 -12.86
C LEU A 163 20.43 -12.73 -14.03
N ASP A 164 19.82 -12.65 -15.22
CA ASP A 164 20.30 -13.25 -16.49
C ASP A 164 21.10 -12.22 -17.29
#